data_1e675b8fd04df9a1fefb6f3cef74c68a
#
_entry.id   1e675b8fd04df9a1fefb6f3cef74c68a
#
_cell.length_a   1.000
_cell.length_b   1.000
_cell.length_c   1.000
_cell.angle_alpha   90.00
_cell.angle_beta   90.00
_cell.angle_gamma   90.00
#
_symmetry.space_group_name_H-M   'P 1'
#
loop_
_entity.id
_entity.type
_entity.pdbx_description
1 polymer ?
#
loop_
_entity_poly.entity_id
_entity_poly.type
_entity_poly.pdbx_seq_one_letter_code
_entity_poly.pdbx_strand_id
1 'polypeptide(L)'
;TAYVGRDEVADMSKFIKRLNTELQIPIMVDSTEYAVLEASLALVAGKPIVNSINLEDGEAKMLEKVALIKRYGAAAVALTIDEAGMAKSADKKLEIAKRIYDLACGKGLPPHDLIFDALTFTLSTGNEDDRRLGLETLEGIRLIKENLPGVKTILGVSNISFGMDPRIRRILNSVFLHHAVQYGLDMAIVNAQ
;
A
#
# COMPACT_ATOMS: atom_id res chain seq x y z
N THR A 1 8.51 15.16 1.69
CA THR A 1 9.65 15.52 2.55
C THR A 1 10.98 15.01 1.99
N ALA A 2 10.97 13.98 1.15
CA ALA A 2 12.16 13.46 0.47
C ALA A 2 12.69 14.49 -0.55
N TYR A 3 13.55 15.38 -0.10
CA TYR A 3 14.21 16.38 -0.94
C TYR A 3 15.72 16.30 -0.76
N VAL A 4 16.46 16.18 -1.86
CA VAL A 4 17.94 16.05 -1.81
C VAL A 4 18.56 17.17 -0.98
N GLY A 5 19.34 16.79 0.03
CA GLY A 5 20.05 17.74 0.93
C GLY A 5 19.23 18.25 2.11
N ARG A 6 18.02 17.73 2.37
CA ARG A 6 17.22 18.03 3.57
C ARG A 6 17.29 16.89 4.58
N ASP A 7 17.07 17.23 5.84
CA ASP A 7 16.88 16.25 6.92
C ASP A 7 15.43 15.79 6.94
N GLU A 8 15.18 14.61 6.37
CA GLU A 8 13.83 14.04 6.24
C GLU A 8 13.21 13.74 7.61
N VAL A 9 14.00 13.31 8.59
CA VAL A 9 13.53 13.01 9.94
C VAL A 9 13.01 14.29 10.60
N ALA A 10 13.78 15.37 10.52
CA ALA A 10 13.39 16.66 11.07
C ALA A 10 12.16 17.25 10.36
N ASP A 11 12.11 17.20 9.03
CA ASP A 11 11.00 17.71 8.23
C ASP A 11 9.71 16.93 8.51
N MET A 12 9.76 15.59 8.50
CA MET A 12 8.60 14.75 8.79
C MET A 12 8.10 14.95 10.23
N SER A 13 9.01 15.00 11.18
CA SER A 13 8.67 15.24 12.59
C SER A 13 7.95 16.58 12.78
N LYS A 14 8.43 17.65 12.15
CA LYS A 14 7.79 18.96 12.19
C LYS A 14 6.41 18.95 11.54
N PHE A 15 6.29 18.27 10.41
CA PHE A 15 5.04 18.15 9.67
C PHE A 15 3.97 17.39 10.47
N ILE A 16 4.32 16.22 11.04
CA ILE A 16 3.40 15.42 11.85
C ILE A 16 2.93 16.17 13.10
N LYS A 17 3.83 16.85 13.81
CA LYS A 17 3.45 17.68 14.96
C LYS A 17 2.40 18.73 14.60
N ARG A 18 2.52 19.33 13.44
CA ARG A 18 1.53 20.28 12.94
C ARG A 18 0.21 19.61 12.57
N LEU A 19 0.25 18.47 11.86
CA LEU A 19 -0.95 17.70 11.51
C LEU A 19 -1.75 17.27 12.73
N ASN A 20 -1.08 16.81 13.79
CA ASN A 20 -1.74 16.40 15.03
C ASN A 20 -2.55 17.51 15.70
N THR A 21 -2.19 18.78 15.47
CA THR A 21 -2.91 19.93 16.04
C THR A 21 -4.02 20.47 15.14
N GLU A 22 -3.96 20.18 13.84
CA GLU A 22 -4.89 20.74 12.85
C GLU A 22 -5.90 19.72 12.32
N LEU A 23 -5.60 18.41 12.40
CA LEU A 23 -6.43 17.35 11.80
C LEU A 23 -6.86 16.29 12.80
N GLN A 24 -8.09 15.80 12.65
CA GLN A 24 -8.66 14.70 13.42
C GLN A 24 -8.92 13.47 12.52
N ILE A 25 -7.98 13.16 11.64
CA ILE A 25 -8.08 12.04 10.71
C ILE A 25 -6.89 11.10 10.88
N PRO A 26 -7.03 9.79 10.56
CA PRO A 26 -5.89 8.87 10.53
C PRO A 26 -4.82 9.36 9.57
N ILE A 27 -3.54 9.19 9.98
CA ILE A 27 -2.39 9.58 9.16
C ILE A 27 -1.74 8.32 8.60
N MET A 28 -1.53 8.30 7.27
CA MET A 28 -0.70 7.31 6.59
C MET A 28 0.69 7.90 6.38
N VAL A 29 1.70 7.27 6.97
CA VAL A 29 3.11 7.65 6.83
C VAL A 29 3.69 6.90 5.64
N ASP A 30 4.13 7.66 4.64
CA ASP A 30 4.74 7.14 3.41
C ASP A 30 6.23 7.44 3.41
N SER A 31 7.06 6.43 3.69
CA SER A 31 8.51 6.51 3.63
C SER A 31 9.13 5.12 3.51
N THR A 32 10.25 5.04 2.79
CA THR A 32 11.09 3.84 2.72
C THR A 32 12.13 3.79 3.83
N GLU A 33 12.47 4.96 4.42
CA GLU A 33 13.54 5.12 5.39
C GLU A 33 13.10 4.74 6.81
N TYR A 34 13.82 3.77 7.41
CA TYR A 34 13.50 3.26 8.75
C TYR A 34 13.50 4.36 9.81
N ALA A 35 14.51 5.23 9.82
CA ALA A 35 14.63 6.32 10.78
C ALA A 35 13.48 7.34 10.68
N VAL A 36 13.01 7.62 9.46
CA VAL A 36 11.87 8.49 9.21
C VAL A 36 10.58 7.86 9.72
N LEU A 37 10.39 6.55 9.46
CA LEU A 37 9.24 5.81 9.98
C LEU A 37 9.22 5.79 11.50
N GLU A 38 10.34 5.44 12.15
CA GLU A 38 10.42 5.39 13.61
C GLU A 38 10.10 6.76 14.27
N ALA A 39 10.72 7.83 13.78
CA ALA A 39 10.47 9.18 14.28
C ALA A 39 9.01 9.61 14.04
N SER A 40 8.43 9.23 12.90
CA SER A 40 7.04 9.53 12.56
C SER A 40 6.06 8.81 13.46
N LEU A 41 6.23 7.50 13.62
CA LEU A 41 5.35 6.66 14.43
C LEU A 41 5.35 7.06 15.91
N ALA A 42 6.49 7.54 16.41
CA ALA A 42 6.59 8.06 17.77
C ALA A 42 5.78 9.35 18.00
N LEU A 43 5.43 10.07 16.94
CA LEU A 43 4.76 11.37 17.01
C LEU A 43 3.29 11.34 16.58
N VAL A 44 2.89 10.41 15.72
CA VAL A 44 1.49 10.37 15.22
C VAL A 44 0.53 10.10 16.37
N ALA A 45 -0.47 10.97 16.49
CA ALA A 45 -1.57 10.78 17.43
C ALA A 45 -2.58 9.76 16.87
N GLY A 46 -2.97 8.75 17.68
CA GLY A 46 -3.87 7.69 17.29
C GLY A 46 -3.16 6.52 16.61
N LYS A 47 -3.90 5.75 15.78
CA LYS A 47 -3.37 4.58 15.07
C LYS A 47 -2.89 4.96 13.68
N PRO A 48 -1.58 5.03 13.42
CA PRO A 48 -1.05 5.33 12.10
C PRO A 48 -1.11 4.12 11.16
N ILE A 49 -1.01 4.40 9.87
CA ILE A 49 -0.79 3.41 8.83
C ILE A 49 0.59 3.65 8.23
N VAL A 50 1.38 2.60 8.04
CA VAL A 50 2.68 2.69 7.36
C VAL A 50 2.52 2.27 5.90
N ASN A 51 2.94 3.08 4.98
CA ASN A 51 3.09 2.76 3.56
C ASN A 51 4.59 2.73 3.21
N SER A 52 5.25 1.59 3.05
CA SER A 52 4.72 0.24 3.01
C SER A 52 5.75 -0.80 3.45
N ILE A 53 5.31 -2.06 3.57
CA ILE A 53 6.17 -3.25 3.66
C ILE A 53 6.06 -4.07 2.37
N ASN A 54 7.12 -4.77 2.02
CA ASN A 54 7.19 -5.71 0.89
C ASN A 54 8.38 -6.67 1.08
N LEU A 55 8.56 -7.59 0.13
CA LEU A 55 9.65 -8.57 0.13
C LEU A 55 10.76 -8.27 -0.90
N GLU A 56 10.78 -7.08 -1.50
CA GLU A 56 11.79 -6.69 -2.51
C GLU A 56 13.21 -6.85 -1.99
N ASP A 57 13.47 -6.42 -0.76
CA ASP A 57 14.76 -6.54 -0.06
C ASP A 57 14.87 -7.79 0.83
N GLY A 58 13.93 -8.72 0.70
CA GLY A 58 13.89 -9.98 1.45
C GLY A 58 13.19 -9.90 2.82
N GLU A 59 13.00 -11.07 3.40
CA GLU A 59 12.21 -11.27 4.62
C GLU A 59 12.77 -10.54 5.84
N ALA A 60 14.09 -10.52 6.01
CA ALA A 60 14.72 -9.92 7.19
C ALA A 60 14.39 -8.43 7.30
N LYS A 61 14.55 -7.66 6.22
CA LYS A 61 14.24 -6.23 6.20
C LYS A 61 12.74 -5.96 6.38
N MET A 62 11.89 -6.78 5.76
CA MET A 62 10.45 -6.68 5.98
C MET A 62 10.10 -6.89 7.45
N LEU A 63 10.66 -7.92 8.09
CA LEU A 63 10.39 -8.25 9.49
C LEU A 63 10.91 -7.18 10.48
N GLU A 64 11.98 -6.46 10.16
CA GLU A 64 12.42 -5.30 10.93
C GLU A 64 11.35 -4.20 10.93
N LYS A 65 10.79 -3.88 9.76
CA LYS A 65 9.69 -2.91 9.65
C LYS A 65 8.43 -3.40 10.37
N VAL A 66 8.09 -4.68 10.24
CA VAL A 66 6.95 -5.30 10.97
C VAL A 66 7.12 -5.17 12.48
N ALA A 67 8.34 -5.39 13.01
CA ALA A 67 8.62 -5.22 14.43
C ALA A 67 8.41 -3.78 14.90
N LEU A 68 8.84 -2.80 14.09
CA LEU A 68 8.62 -1.38 14.35
C LEU A 68 7.11 -1.03 14.34
N ILE A 69 6.39 -1.47 13.31
CA ILE A 69 4.95 -1.25 13.14
C ILE A 69 4.18 -1.80 14.34
N LYS A 70 4.48 -3.03 14.75
CA LYS A 70 3.90 -3.67 15.92
C LYS A 70 4.20 -2.89 17.21
N ARG A 71 5.44 -2.44 17.39
CA ARG A 71 5.87 -1.67 18.58
C ARG A 71 5.03 -0.41 18.79
N TYR A 72 4.64 0.26 17.71
CA TYR A 72 3.84 1.48 17.76
C TYR A 72 2.33 1.24 17.56
N GLY A 73 1.88 -0.02 17.45
CA GLY A 73 0.47 -0.35 17.26
C GLY A 73 -0.11 0.17 15.93
N ALA A 74 0.73 0.33 14.92
CA ALA A 74 0.35 0.81 13.59
C ALA A 74 -0.25 -0.32 12.73
N ALA A 75 -0.95 0.05 11.66
CA ALA A 75 -1.28 -0.82 10.55
C ALA A 75 -0.24 -0.69 9.42
N ALA A 76 -0.16 -1.68 8.54
CA ALA A 76 0.78 -1.72 7.43
C ALA A 76 0.08 -1.93 6.09
N VAL A 77 0.38 -1.09 5.11
CA VAL A 77 0.17 -1.41 3.70
C VAL A 77 1.24 -2.41 3.28
N ALA A 78 0.82 -3.54 2.71
CA ALA A 78 1.67 -4.61 2.23
C ALA A 78 1.57 -4.71 0.71
N LEU A 79 2.66 -4.36 0.00
CA LEU A 79 2.69 -4.42 -1.46
C LEU A 79 2.96 -5.85 -1.92
N THR A 80 2.27 -6.30 -2.98
CA THR A 80 2.51 -7.61 -3.61
C THR A 80 3.77 -7.57 -4.49
N ILE A 81 4.92 -7.33 -3.83
CA ILE A 81 6.28 -7.27 -4.41
C ILE A 81 7.16 -8.26 -3.65
N ASP A 82 7.90 -9.07 -4.40
CA ASP A 82 8.95 -9.95 -3.87
C ASP A 82 10.31 -9.65 -4.50
N GLU A 83 11.29 -10.49 -4.25
CA GLU A 83 12.66 -10.37 -4.76
C GLU A 83 12.73 -10.43 -6.30
N ALA A 84 11.69 -10.94 -6.97
CA ALA A 84 11.56 -10.97 -8.43
C ALA A 84 10.88 -9.70 -8.98
N GLY A 85 10.33 -8.84 -8.11
CA GLY A 85 9.68 -7.59 -8.45
C GLY A 85 8.16 -7.61 -8.24
N MET A 86 7.46 -6.68 -8.91
CA MET A 86 6.02 -6.48 -8.78
C MET A 86 5.21 -7.62 -9.43
N ALA A 87 4.28 -8.21 -8.67
CA ALA A 87 3.40 -9.27 -9.18
C ALA A 87 2.44 -8.76 -10.24
N LYS A 88 2.45 -9.35 -11.43
CA LYS A 88 1.53 -9.01 -12.54
C LYS A 88 0.27 -9.86 -12.55
N SER A 89 0.36 -11.17 -12.32
CA SER A 89 -0.80 -12.08 -12.31
C SER A 89 -1.49 -12.14 -10.95
N ALA A 90 -2.78 -12.43 -10.94
CA ALA A 90 -3.59 -12.57 -9.73
C ALA A 90 -3.05 -13.67 -8.79
N ASP A 91 -2.65 -14.81 -9.35
CA ASP A 91 -2.08 -15.92 -8.58
C ASP A 91 -0.77 -15.53 -7.91
N LYS A 92 0.13 -14.80 -8.62
CA LYS A 92 1.39 -14.32 -8.04
C LYS A 92 1.16 -13.28 -6.95
N LYS A 93 0.15 -12.41 -7.10
CA LYS A 93 -0.27 -11.46 -6.05
C LYS A 93 -0.71 -12.21 -4.79
N LEU A 94 -1.52 -13.25 -4.94
CA LEU A 94 -1.95 -14.08 -3.82
C LEU A 94 -0.78 -14.83 -3.18
N GLU A 95 0.13 -15.41 -3.97
CA GLU A 95 1.32 -16.11 -3.46
C GLU A 95 2.15 -15.20 -2.55
N ILE A 96 2.49 -13.99 -3.03
CA ILE A 96 3.25 -13.02 -2.26
C ILE A 96 2.46 -12.55 -1.04
N ALA A 97 1.15 -12.29 -1.19
CA ALA A 97 0.32 -11.88 -0.08
C ALA A 97 0.26 -12.93 1.03
N LYS A 98 0.15 -14.22 0.69
CA LYS A 98 0.23 -15.33 1.66
C LYS A 98 1.56 -15.34 2.40
N ARG A 99 2.68 -15.22 1.67
CA ARG A 99 4.01 -15.18 2.28
C ARG A 99 4.16 -14.02 3.26
N ILE A 100 3.73 -12.80 2.87
CA ILE A 100 3.75 -11.63 3.76
C ILE A 100 2.83 -11.85 4.97
N TYR A 101 1.63 -12.38 4.76
CA TYR A 101 0.66 -12.67 5.82
C TYR A 101 1.25 -13.61 6.87
N ASP A 102 1.81 -14.74 6.44
CA ASP A 102 2.38 -15.74 7.35
C ASP A 102 3.55 -15.17 8.16
N LEU A 103 4.45 -14.43 7.51
CA LEU A 103 5.61 -13.80 8.15
C LEU A 103 5.19 -12.70 9.14
N ALA A 104 4.31 -11.80 8.73
CA ALA A 104 3.89 -10.66 9.56
C ALA A 104 3.03 -11.12 10.74
N CYS A 105 2.08 -12.03 10.51
CA CYS A 105 1.26 -12.60 11.59
C CYS A 105 2.09 -13.50 12.52
N GLY A 106 3.04 -14.27 11.99
CA GLY A 106 4.00 -15.03 12.77
C GLY A 106 4.88 -14.15 13.69
N LYS A 107 5.14 -12.89 13.26
CA LYS A 107 5.82 -11.88 14.09
C LYS A 107 4.86 -11.19 15.09
N GLY A 108 3.56 -11.49 14.99
CA GLY A 108 2.52 -11.01 15.90
C GLY A 108 1.86 -9.70 15.49
N LEU A 109 1.89 -9.34 14.21
CA LEU A 109 1.03 -8.30 13.66
C LEU A 109 -0.36 -8.88 13.41
N PRO A 110 -1.45 -8.28 13.93
CA PRO A 110 -2.80 -8.81 13.74
C PRO A 110 -3.23 -8.74 12.26
N PRO A 111 -3.97 -9.72 11.74
CA PRO A 111 -4.46 -9.70 10.35
C PRO A 111 -5.20 -8.43 9.96
N HIS A 112 -6.01 -7.87 10.86
CA HIS A 112 -6.78 -6.64 10.61
C HIS A 112 -5.92 -5.37 10.51
N ASP A 113 -4.63 -5.45 10.84
CA ASP A 113 -3.64 -4.40 10.65
C ASP A 113 -2.81 -4.56 9.38
N LEU A 114 -3.04 -5.63 8.60
CA LEU A 114 -2.49 -5.81 7.25
C LEU A 114 -3.47 -5.31 6.20
N ILE A 115 -2.97 -4.44 5.33
CA ILE A 115 -3.72 -3.81 4.25
C ILE A 115 -2.99 -4.11 2.94
N PHE A 116 -3.46 -5.08 2.17
CA PHE A 116 -2.77 -5.50 0.94
C PHE A 116 -3.05 -4.56 -0.22
N ASP A 117 -1.98 -4.10 -0.88
CA ASP A 117 -2.05 -3.43 -2.19
C ASP A 117 -1.71 -4.46 -3.26
N ALA A 118 -2.72 -4.80 -4.06
CA ALA A 118 -2.58 -5.73 -5.17
C ALA A 118 -1.84 -5.11 -6.38
N LEU A 119 -1.40 -3.88 -6.29
CA LEU A 119 -0.72 -3.08 -7.30
C LEU A 119 -1.53 -2.87 -8.59
N THR A 120 -1.67 -1.63 -8.97
CA THR A 120 -2.33 -1.21 -10.21
C THR A 120 -1.29 -0.81 -11.24
N PHE A 121 -1.31 -1.47 -12.39
CA PHE A 121 -0.47 -1.13 -13.55
C PHE A 121 -1.24 -0.30 -14.55
N THR A 122 -0.54 0.60 -15.26
CA THR A 122 -1.17 1.38 -16.32
C THR A 122 -1.52 0.51 -17.53
N LEU A 123 -2.65 0.85 -18.17
CA LEU A 123 -3.06 0.22 -19.44
C LEU A 123 -2.51 0.98 -20.66
N SER A 124 -1.77 2.08 -20.46
CA SER A 124 -1.28 2.94 -21.55
C SER A 124 0.10 2.55 -22.09
N THR A 125 0.59 1.35 -21.78
CA THR A 125 1.93 0.90 -22.22
C THR A 125 2.03 0.63 -23.73
N GLY A 126 0.90 0.46 -24.41
CA GLY A 126 0.84 0.05 -25.82
C GLY A 126 1.14 -1.45 -26.04
N ASN A 127 1.47 -2.20 -25.00
CA ASN A 127 1.70 -3.64 -25.07
C ASN A 127 0.36 -4.39 -24.93
N GLU A 128 0.09 -5.34 -25.83
CA GLU A 128 -1.13 -6.16 -25.75
C GLU A 128 -1.20 -7.04 -24.50
N ASP A 129 -0.08 -7.52 -24.02
CA ASP A 129 0.00 -8.36 -22.82
C ASP A 129 -0.42 -7.58 -21.55
N ASP A 130 -0.24 -6.27 -21.54
CA ASP A 130 -0.60 -5.43 -20.40
C ASP A 130 -2.11 -5.08 -20.35
N ARG A 131 -2.88 -5.38 -21.41
CA ARG A 131 -4.35 -5.10 -21.44
C ARG A 131 -5.12 -5.81 -20.34
N ARG A 132 -4.63 -6.97 -19.88
CA ARG A 132 -5.28 -7.76 -18.84
C ARG A 132 -4.88 -7.37 -17.41
N LEU A 133 -3.86 -6.53 -17.23
CA LEU A 133 -3.34 -6.20 -15.90
C LEU A 133 -4.38 -5.58 -14.96
N GLY A 134 -5.33 -4.82 -15.50
CA GLY A 134 -6.46 -4.32 -14.72
C GLY A 134 -7.34 -5.45 -14.16
N LEU A 135 -7.65 -6.46 -14.97
CA LEU A 135 -8.41 -7.65 -14.55
C LEU A 135 -7.61 -8.50 -13.54
N GLU A 136 -6.33 -8.69 -13.78
CA GLU A 136 -5.42 -9.38 -12.86
C GLU A 136 -5.36 -8.68 -11.48
N THR A 137 -5.44 -7.34 -11.46
CA THR A 137 -5.50 -6.58 -10.20
C THR A 137 -6.83 -6.82 -9.48
N LEU A 138 -7.97 -6.76 -10.19
CA LEU A 138 -9.29 -7.02 -9.60
C LEU A 138 -9.36 -8.44 -9.03
N GLU A 139 -8.94 -9.43 -9.82
CA GLU A 139 -8.92 -10.83 -9.39
C GLU A 139 -7.97 -11.05 -8.22
N GLY A 140 -6.80 -10.40 -8.21
CA GLY A 140 -5.88 -10.42 -7.08
C GLY A 140 -6.51 -9.92 -5.78
N ILE A 141 -7.30 -8.84 -5.83
CA ILE A 141 -8.06 -8.34 -4.66
C ILE A 141 -9.01 -9.42 -4.16
N ARG A 142 -9.80 -10.00 -5.06
CA ARG A 142 -10.77 -11.06 -4.71
C ARG A 142 -10.08 -12.24 -4.04
N LEU A 143 -9.02 -12.76 -4.66
CA LEU A 143 -8.26 -13.89 -4.13
C LEU A 143 -7.65 -13.59 -2.75
N ILE A 144 -7.10 -12.40 -2.54
CA ILE A 144 -6.56 -11.98 -1.24
C ILE A 144 -7.68 -11.97 -0.19
N LYS A 145 -8.82 -11.37 -0.48
CA LYS A 145 -9.97 -11.30 0.45
C LYS A 145 -10.53 -12.66 0.81
N GLU A 146 -10.61 -13.58 -0.14
CA GLU A 146 -11.14 -14.93 0.07
C GLU A 146 -10.18 -15.84 0.84
N ASN A 147 -8.87 -15.69 0.65
CA ASN A 147 -7.88 -16.60 1.20
C ASN A 147 -7.20 -16.11 2.47
N LEU A 148 -7.18 -14.80 2.75
CA LEU A 148 -6.50 -14.23 3.92
C LEU A 148 -7.53 -13.60 4.86
N PRO A 149 -7.99 -14.33 5.88
CA PRO A 149 -9.05 -13.85 6.76
C PRO A 149 -8.60 -12.66 7.61
N GLY A 150 -9.46 -11.65 7.69
CA GLY A 150 -9.28 -10.47 8.54
C GLY A 150 -8.48 -9.33 7.92
N VAL A 151 -7.80 -9.52 6.79
CA VAL A 151 -7.03 -8.46 6.13
C VAL A 151 -7.93 -7.43 5.43
N LYS A 152 -7.34 -6.27 5.15
CA LYS A 152 -7.91 -5.22 4.31
C LYS A 152 -7.18 -5.14 2.97
N THR A 153 -7.79 -4.43 2.02
CA THR A 153 -7.20 -4.16 0.70
C THR A 153 -7.22 -2.68 0.38
N ILE A 154 -6.21 -2.22 -0.35
CA ILE A 154 -6.05 -0.84 -0.82
C ILE A 154 -5.54 -0.83 -2.26
N LEU A 155 -5.83 0.21 -3.02
CA LEU A 155 -5.25 0.45 -4.34
C LEU A 155 -4.91 1.92 -4.57
N GLY A 156 -3.80 2.17 -5.24
CA GLY A 156 -3.51 3.40 -5.97
C GLY A 156 -4.28 3.41 -7.29
N VAL A 157 -5.55 3.82 -7.27
CA VAL A 157 -6.49 3.69 -8.39
C VAL A 157 -6.04 4.45 -9.64
N SER A 158 -5.47 5.64 -9.49
CA SER A 158 -5.08 6.48 -10.62
C SER A 158 -3.93 5.92 -11.48
N ASN A 159 -3.23 4.91 -10.99
CA ASN A 159 -2.16 4.23 -11.74
C ASN A 159 -2.68 3.52 -12.99
N ILE A 160 -3.93 3.00 -12.98
CA ILE A 160 -4.54 2.33 -14.14
C ILE A 160 -4.52 3.18 -15.40
N SER A 161 -4.63 4.50 -15.24
CA SER A 161 -4.75 5.47 -16.32
C SER A 161 -3.52 6.37 -16.49
N PHE A 162 -2.40 6.04 -15.83
CA PHE A 162 -1.18 6.84 -15.91
C PHE A 162 -0.73 6.98 -17.38
N GLY A 163 -0.41 8.22 -17.79
CA GLY A 163 0.00 8.52 -19.18
C GLY A 163 -1.14 8.79 -20.16
N MET A 164 -2.42 8.66 -19.75
CA MET A 164 -3.57 8.94 -20.61
C MET A 164 -4.03 10.41 -20.53
N ASP A 165 -4.87 10.82 -21.51
CA ASP A 165 -5.56 12.13 -21.50
C ASP A 165 -6.38 12.31 -20.21
N PRO A 166 -6.35 13.49 -19.56
CA PRO A 166 -7.05 13.72 -18.29
C PRO A 166 -8.55 13.38 -18.31
N ARG A 167 -9.24 13.57 -19.44
CA ARG A 167 -10.67 13.24 -19.59
C ARG A 167 -10.92 11.74 -19.55
N ILE A 168 -10.04 10.98 -20.21
CA ILE A 168 -10.10 9.51 -20.23
C ILE A 168 -9.76 8.98 -18.84
N ARG A 169 -8.74 9.54 -18.18
CA ARG A 169 -8.33 9.15 -16.83
C ARG A 169 -9.48 9.20 -15.84
N ARG A 170 -10.26 10.29 -15.85
CA ARG A 170 -11.40 10.46 -14.94
C ARG A 170 -12.43 9.34 -15.10
N ILE A 171 -12.77 9.00 -16.33
CA ILE A 171 -13.74 7.94 -16.64
C ILE A 171 -13.18 6.58 -16.22
N LEU A 172 -11.95 6.25 -16.67
CA LEU A 172 -11.34 4.96 -16.41
C LEU A 172 -11.14 4.72 -14.90
N ASN A 173 -10.65 5.72 -14.15
CA ASN A 173 -10.48 5.62 -12.72
C ASN A 173 -11.80 5.35 -12.00
N SER A 174 -12.90 6.01 -12.41
CA SER A 174 -14.23 5.81 -11.82
C SER A 174 -14.76 4.39 -12.09
N VAL A 175 -14.66 3.92 -13.34
CA VAL A 175 -15.08 2.57 -13.71
C VAL A 175 -14.24 1.51 -12.99
N PHE A 176 -12.92 1.69 -12.97
CA PHE A 176 -12.03 0.76 -12.30
C PHE A 176 -12.27 0.69 -10.79
N LEU A 177 -12.45 1.85 -10.14
CA LEU A 177 -12.79 1.89 -8.71
C LEU A 177 -14.12 1.21 -8.42
N HIS A 178 -15.14 1.43 -9.26
CA HIS A 178 -16.44 0.75 -9.11
C HIS A 178 -16.28 -0.77 -9.11
N HIS A 179 -15.56 -1.31 -10.08
CA HIS A 179 -15.31 -2.75 -10.13
C HIS A 179 -14.43 -3.23 -8.98
N ALA A 180 -13.38 -2.50 -8.60
CA ALA A 180 -12.51 -2.87 -7.50
C ALA A 180 -13.29 -3.02 -6.17
N VAL A 181 -14.25 -2.14 -5.90
CA VAL A 181 -15.14 -2.26 -4.74
C VAL A 181 -15.98 -3.54 -4.79
N GLN A 182 -16.50 -3.91 -5.96
CA GLN A 182 -17.24 -5.17 -6.13
C GLN A 182 -16.36 -6.41 -5.92
N TYR A 183 -15.06 -6.32 -6.21
CA TYR A 183 -14.08 -7.39 -5.96
C TYR A 183 -13.53 -7.41 -4.53
N GLY A 184 -13.97 -6.48 -3.65
CA GLY A 184 -13.63 -6.48 -2.23
C GLY A 184 -12.58 -5.45 -1.81
N LEU A 185 -12.39 -4.37 -2.59
CA LEU A 185 -11.53 -3.26 -2.18
C LEU A 185 -12.12 -2.52 -0.98
N ASP A 186 -11.33 -2.38 0.09
CA ASP A 186 -11.72 -1.66 1.31
C ASP A 186 -11.33 -0.18 1.28
N MET A 187 -10.19 0.16 0.67
CA MET A 187 -9.61 1.51 0.67
C MET A 187 -9.05 1.88 -0.70
N ALA A 188 -9.00 3.18 -1.01
CA ALA A 188 -8.43 3.68 -2.26
C ALA A 188 -7.60 4.94 -2.02
N ILE A 189 -6.44 5.01 -2.69
CA ILE A 189 -5.65 6.25 -2.81
C ILE A 189 -6.10 6.91 -4.11
N VAL A 190 -6.77 8.04 -3.97
CA VAL A 190 -7.37 8.79 -5.10
C VAL A 190 -7.12 10.28 -4.94
N ASN A 191 -7.14 11.01 -6.05
CA ASN A 191 -7.27 12.45 -6.01
C ASN A 191 -8.74 12.80 -5.77
N ALA A 192 -9.03 13.51 -4.70
CA ALA A 192 -10.39 13.90 -4.31
C ALA A 192 -10.95 15.13 -5.06
N GLN A 193 -10.21 15.66 -6.06
CA GLN A 193 -10.63 16.82 -6.87
C GLN A 193 -11.44 16.40 -8.08
#